data_7ca32a55ba45d6db2aac9f4310caf8c4
#
_entry.id   7ca32a55ba45d6db2aac9f4310caf8c4
#
_cell.length_a   1.000
_cell.length_b   1.000
_cell.length_c   1.000
_cell.angle_alpha   90.00
_cell.angle_beta   90.00
_cell.angle_gamma   90.00
#
_symmetry.space_group_name_H-M   'P 1'
#
loop_
_entity.id
_entity.type
_entity.pdbx_description
1 polymer ?
#
loop_
_entity_poly.entity_id
_entity_poly.type
_entity_poly.pdbx_seq_one_letter_code
_entity_poly.pdbx_strand_id
1 'polypeptide(L)'
;MFKKFITSVFILLPFLVASQDLSDEELKLYSIINDYRNSRGLNNISISKSLTFVAQTHVRDLANNKPNQGNCNMHSWSNKGKWTACCYTDDHRKAKCMWDKPRELTKYDGDGFEIAMGSTSKNYRANALEALLSWKGSKSHNEVIINKGIWKDSDWNAIGIGIYKNYAVVWFGTE
;
A
#
# COMPACT_ATOMS: atom_id res chain seq x y z
N MET A 1 15.53 49.69 33.56
CA MET A 1 16.04 48.40 33.08
C MET A 1 14.85 47.59 32.50
N PHE A 2 14.56 47.77 31.20
CA PHE A 2 13.40 47.10 30.55
C PHE A 2 13.83 45.76 29.96
N LYS A 3 13.29 44.65 30.49
CA LYS A 3 13.47 43.32 29.92
C LYS A 3 12.56 43.17 28.69
N LYS A 4 13.15 43.07 27.50
CA LYS A 4 12.44 42.68 26.26
C LYS A 4 12.14 41.17 26.29
N PHE A 5 10.87 40.85 26.35
CA PHE A 5 10.39 39.48 26.11
C PHE A 5 10.35 39.24 24.59
N ILE A 6 11.17 38.33 24.09
CA ILE A 6 11.09 37.85 22.72
C ILE A 6 10.13 36.69 22.71
N THR A 7 8.93 36.89 22.18
CA THR A 7 7.96 35.83 21.97
C THR A 7 8.31 35.11 20.66
N SER A 8 8.86 33.89 20.79
CA SER A 8 9.14 33.03 19.64
C SER A 8 7.81 32.47 19.13
N VAL A 9 7.36 32.91 17.95
CA VAL A 9 6.21 32.33 17.27
C VAL A 9 6.68 31.06 16.53
N PHE A 10 6.32 29.90 17.05
CA PHE A 10 6.47 28.63 16.34
C PHE A 10 5.40 28.54 15.24
N ILE A 11 5.79 28.75 13.99
CA ILE A 11 4.94 28.50 12.83
C ILE A 11 4.96 26.99 12.59
N LEU A 12 3.88 26.30 13.00
CA LEU A 12 3.60 24.92 12.57
C LEU A 12 3.23 24.97 11.08
N LEU A 13 4.19 24.68 10.22
CA LEU A 13 3.89 24.40 8.82
C LEU A 13 3.13 23.09 8.73
N PRO A 14 1.92 23.08 8.14
CA PRO A 14 1.22 21.83 7.89
C PRO A 14 2.04 20.98 6.92
N PHE A 15 2.40 19.77 7.34
CA PHE A 15 2.97 18.75 6.44
C PHE A 15 1.90 18.40 5.41
N LEU A 16 1.95 19.01 4.24
CA LEU A 16 1.22 18.55 3.07
C LEU A 16 1.84 17.21 2.66
N VAL A 17 1.16 16.13 3.01
CA VAL A 17 1.43 14.81 2.44
C VAL A 17 0.99 14.89 0.97
N ALA A 18 1.92 15.19 0.08
CA ALA A 18 1.67 15.15 -1.35
C ALA A 18 1.59 13.67 -1.77
N SER A 19 0.37 13.17 -1.95
CA SER A 19 0.15 11.99 -2.77
C SER A 19 0.75 12.29 -4.14
N GLN A 20 1.68 11.47 -4.61
CA GLN A 20 2.13 11.59 -5.99
C GLN A 20 0.97 11.12 -6.89
N ASP A 21 0.78 11.80 -8.02
CA ASP A 21 -0.15 11.33 -9.03
C ASP A 21 0.23 9.91 -9.45
N LEU A 22 -0.78 9.11 -9.82
CA LEU A 22 -0.53 7.76 -10.31
C LEU A 22 0.24 7.83 -11.63
N SER A 23 1.26 6.99 -11.76
CA SER A 23 1.92 6.74 -13.05
C SER A 23 0.98 6.01 -14.03
N ASP A 24 1.32 6.00 -15.32
CA ASP A 24 0.52 5.31 -16.35
C ASP A 24 0.34 3.82 -16.03
N GLU A 25 1.37 3.15 -15.52
CA GLU A 25 1.28 1.74 -15.11
C GLU A 25 0.41 1.55 -13.85
N GLU A 26 0.42 2.48 -12.90
CA GLU A 26 -0.47 2.46 -11.74
C GLU A 26 -1.92 2.72 -12.14
N LEU A 27 -2.19 3.67 -13.02
CA LEU A 27 -3.52 3.92 -13.60
C LEU A 27 -4.03 2.70 -14.37
N LYS A 28 -3.17 2.06 -15.16
CA LYS A 28 -3.51 0.83 -15.88
C LYS A 28 -3.84 -0.30 -14.91
N LEU A 29 -3.06 -0.48 -13.84
CA LEU A 29 -3.32 -1.51 -12.83
C LEU A 29 -4.67 -1.27 -12.14
N TYR A 30 -4.97 -0.02 -11.78
CA TYR A 30 -6.26 0.38 -11.23
C TYR A 30 -7.42 0.01 -12.17
N SER A 31 -7.31 0.37 -13.45
CA SER A 31 -8.35 0.08 -14.45
C SER A 31 -8.59 -1.43 -14.56
N ILE A 32 -7.54 -2.22 -14.81
CA ILE A 32 -7.70 -3.66 -15.05
C ILE A 32 -8.14 -4.45 -13.81
N ILE A 33 -7.85 -3.97 -12.59
CA ILE A 33 -8.40 -4.54 -11.35
C ILE A 33 -9.92 -4.30 -11.30
N ASN A 34 -10.38 -3.08 -11.57
CA ASN A 34 -11.81 -2.77 -11.58
C ASN A 34 -12.55 -3.50 -12.70
N ASP A 35 -11.97 -3.60 -13.92
CA ASP A 35 -12.52 -4.40 -15.01
C ASP A 35 -12.66 -5.88 -14.62
N TYR A 36 -11.66 -6.42 -13.93
CA TYR A 36 -11.72 -7.79 -13.43
C TYR A 36 -12.82 -7.95 -12.37
N ARG A 37 -12.95 -7.01 -11.43
CA ARG A 37 -14.05 -7.00 -10.43
C ARG A 37 -15.41 -6.94 -11.10
N ASN A 38 -15.60 -6.05 -12.07
CA ASN A 38 -16.84 -5.92 -12.84
C ASN A 38 -17.20 -7.24 -13.56
N SER A 39 -16.21 -7.92 -14.13
CA SER A 39 -16.42 -9.25 -14.74
C SER A 39 -16.88 -10.33 -13.75
N ARG A 40 -16.79 -10.04 -12.44
CA ARG A 40 -17.26 -10.89 -11.36
C ARG A 40 -18.54 -10.39 -10.69
N GLY A 41 -19.17 -9.34 -11.25
CA GLY A 41 -20.38 -8.72 -10.72
C GLY A 41 -20.17 -7.84 -9.49
N LEU A 42 -18.93 -7.38 -9.26
CA LEU A 42 -18.56 -6.50 -8.15
C LEU A 42 -18.43 -5.05 -8.62
N ASN A 43 -18.73 -4.11 -7.73
CA ASN A 43 -18.58 -2.68 -7.99
C ASN A 43 -17.10 -2.27 -8.11
N ASN A 44 -16.89 -1.14 -8.80
CA ASN A 44 -15.60 -0.45 -8.79
C ASN A 44 -15.22 0.00 -7.38
N ILE A 45 -13.93 -0.02 -7.10
CA ILE A 45 -13.34 0.56 -5.90
C ILE A 45 -12.74 1.92 -6.28
N SER A 46 -13.03 2.97 -5.52
CA SER A 46 -12.51 4.32 -5.78
C SER A 46 -11.04 4.46 -5.34
N ILE A 47 -10.27 5.28 -6.06
CA ILE A 47 -8.90 5.63 -5.63
C ILE A 47 -8.96 6.38 -4.31
N SER A 48 -8.21 5.89 -3.32
CA SER A 48 -7.90 6.58 -2.08
C SER A 48 -6.51 7.22 -2.16
N LYS A 49 -6.44 8.52 -1.89
CA LYS A 49 -5.15 9.23 -1.82
C LYS A 49 -4.29 8.72 -0.67
N SER A 50 -4.92 8.41 0.45
CA SER A 50 -4.25 7.86 1.64
C SER A 50 -3.63 6.50 1.33
N LEU A 51 -4.41 5.56 0.81
CA LEU A 51 -3.91 4.22 0.47
C LEU A 51 -2.89 4.25 -0.67
N THR A 52 -3.04 5.16 -1.65
CA THR A 52 -2.05 5.34 -2.72
C THR A 52 -0.71 5.82 -2.16
N PHE A 53 -0.73 6.78 -1.23
CA PHE A 53 0.50 7.22 -0.55
C PHE A 53 1.19 6.05 0.19
N VAL A 54 0.42 5.22 0.89
CA VAL A 54 0.94 4.03 1.58
C VAL A 54 1.53 3.05 0.57
N ALA A 55 0.82 2.73 -0.51
CA ALA A 55 1.26 1.82 -1.56
C ALA A 55 2.56 2.29 -2.22
N GLN A 56 2.62 3.57 -2.65
CA GLN A 56 3.81 4.15 -3.28
C GLN A 56 4.99 4.25 -2.31
N THR A 57 4.74 4.47 -1.02
CA THR A 57 5.77 4.46 0.02
C THR A 57 6.32 3.04 0.19
N HIS A 58 5.45 2.05 0.27
CA HIS A 58 5.84 0.66 0.49
C HIS A 58 6.64 0.07 -0.68
N VAL A 59 6.23 0.28 -1.92
CA VAL A 59 7.02 -0.24 -3.07
C VAL A 59 8.41 0.36 -3.13
N ARG A 60 8.59 1.62 -2.71
CA ARG A 60 9.91 2.24 -2.60
C ARG A 60 10.74 1.64 -1.46
N ASP A 61 10.10 1.35 -0.33
CA ASP A 61 10.75 0.67 0.80
C ASP A 61 11.21 -0.74 0.39
N LEU A 62 10.34 -1.54 -0.23
CA LEU A 62 10.68 -2.86 -0.76
C LEU A 62 11.87 -2.81 -1.73
N ALA A 63 11.84 -1.90 -2.70
CA ALA A 63 12.84 -1.82 -3.75
C ALA A 63 14.20 -1.29 -3.26
N ASN A 64 14.21 -0.35 -2.33
CA ASN A 64 15.42 0.34 -1.92
C ASN A 64 16.02 -0.23 -0.62
N ASN A 65 15.19 -0.68 0.31
CA ASN A 65 15.60 -1.10 1.65
C ASN A 65 15.46 -2.61 1.90
N LYS A 66 14.71 -3.33 1.04
CA LYS A 66 14.58 -4.79 1.04
C LYS A 66 14.20 -5.37 2.40
N PRO A 67 13.09 -4.94 3.03
CA PRO A 67 12.66 -5.48 4.33
C PRO A 67 12.24 -6.96 4.27
N ASN A 68 11.97 -7.49 3.09
CA ASN A 68 11.55 -8.85 2.80
C ASN A 68 12.73 -9.84 2.73
N GLN A 69 13.51 -9.94 3.81
CA GLN A 69 14.65 -10.85 3.90
C GLN A 69 14.48 -11.85 5.06
N GLY A 70 15.16 -13.00 4.96
CA GLY A 70 15.04 -14.07 5.95
C GLY A 70 13.61 -14.59 6.02
N ASN A 71 13.00 -14.54 7.20
CA ASN A 71 11.61 -14.98 7.42
C ASN A 71 10.57 -13.88 7.17
N CYS A 72 11.01 -12.67 6.77
CA CYS A 72 10.13 -11.55 6.51
C CYS A 72 9.68 -11.56 5.04
N ASN A 73 8.37 -11.56 4.79
CA ASN A 73 7.83 -11.54 3.43
C ASN A 73 7.59 -10.11 2.90
N MET A 74 6.97 -9.98 1.72
CA MET A 74 6.79 -8.69 1.03
C MET A 74 5.83 -7.71 1.74
N HIS A 75 5.13 -8.11 2.80
CA HIS A 75 4.32 -7.20 3.62
C HIS A 75 5.14 -6.53 4.73
N SER A 76 6.45 -6.76 4.76
CA SER A 76 7.37 -6.23 5.76
C SER A 76 7.81 -4.81 5.44
N TRP A 77 8.09 -4.02 6.49
CA TRP A 77 8.56 -2.64 6.40
C TRP A 77 9.91 -2.49 7.07
N SER A 78 10.84 -1.79 6.43
CA SER A 78 12.18 -1.54 6.98
C SER A 78 12.15 -0.53 8.14
N ASN A 79 13.29 -0.31 8.76
CA ASN A 79 13.50 0.76 9.75
C ASN A 79 14.12 2.03 9.11
N LYS A 80 13.93 2.23 7.79
CA LYS A 80 14.59 3.30 7.03
C LYS A 80 13.67 4.47 6.67
N GLY A 81 12.46 4.52 7.23
CA GLY A 81 11.51 5.60 7.01
C GLY A 81 10.86 6.10 8.31
N LYS A 82 9.88 7.01 8.15
CA LYS A 82 9.12 7.56 9.27
C LYS A 82 7.90 6.68 9.59
N TRP A 83 8.14 5.40 9.81
CA TRP A 83 7.15 4.38 10.16
C TRP A 83 7.76 3.35 11.10
N THR A 84 6.91 2.60 11.79
CA THR A 84 7.33 1.48 12.62
C THR A 84 7.77 0.31 11.74
N ALA A 85 8.98 -0.19 11.95
CA ALA A 85 9.48 -1.38 11.25
C ALA A 85 8.61 -2.61 11.58
N CYS A 86 8.43 -3.46 10.58
CA CYS A 86 7.63 -4.66 10.70
C CYS A 86 8.24 -5.80 9.89
N CYS A 87 8.55 -6.91 10.54
CA CYS A 87 8.81 -8.17 9.86
C CYS A 87 7.51 -8.99 9.84
N TYR A 88 6.84 -9.00 8.70
CA TYR A 88 5.63 -9.81 8.49
C TYR A 88 6.02 -11.22 8.05
N THR A 89 5.53 -12.23 8.75
CA THR A 89 5.83 -13.64 8.51
C THR A 89 4.64 -14.39 7.92
N ASP A 90 4.88 -15.52 7.26
CA ASP A 90 3.84 -16.29 6.55
C ASP A 90 2.79 -16.90 7.48
N ASP A 91 3.04 -16.93 8.79
CA ASP A 91 2.05 -17.35 9.80
C ASP A 91 0.99 -16.29 10.14
N HIS A 92 1.07 -15.11 9.53
CA HIS A 92 0.18 -13.95 9.68
C HIS A 92 0.00 -13.42 11.11
N ARG A 93 0.78 -13.88 12.10
CA ARG A 93 0.64 -13.42 13.50
C ARG A 93 0.91 -11.93 13.69
N LYS A 94 1.63 -11.32 12.75
CA LYS A 94 1.96 -9.89 12.77
C LYS A 94 1.15 -9.07 11.76
N ALA A 95 -0.01 -9.58 11.32
CA ALA A 95 -0.86 -8.92 10.33
C ALA A 95 -1.22 -7.48 10.73
N LYS A 96 -1.44 -7.23 12.02
CA LYS A 96 -1.74 -5.88 12.54
C LYS A 96 -0.67 -4.84 12.19
N CYS A 97 0.61 -5.21 12.13
CA CYS A 97 1.66 -4.25 11.78
C CYS A 97 1.58 -3.75 10.32
N MET A 98 0.97 -4.54 9.43
CA MET A 98 0.61 -4.11 8.08
C MET A 98 -0.71 -3.31 8.09
N TRP A 99 -1.75 -3.82 8.74
CA TRP A 99 -3.07 -3.18 8.76
C TRP A 99 -3.05 -1.75 9.32
N ASP A 100 -2.14 -1.48 10.27
CA ASP A 100 -2.00 -0.17 10.90
C ASP A 100 -1.29 0.88 10.00
N LYS A 101 -0.63 0.48 8.91
CA LYS A 101 0.19 1.41 8.10
C LYS A 101 -0.58 2.60 7.53
N PRO A 102 -1.82 2.47 7.05
CA PRO A 102 -2.59 3.63 6.61
C PRO A 102 -2.76 4.67 7.71
N ARG A 103 -3.13 4.25 8.93
CA ARG A 103 -3.28 5.14 10.10
C ARG A 103 -1.96 5.75 10.55
N GLU A 104 -0.87 4.98 10.45
CA GLU A 104 0.46 5.45 10.85
C GLU A 104 1.00 6.52 9.91
N LEU A 105 0.74 6.39 8.62
CA LEU A 105 1.37 7.21 7.58
C LEU A 105 0.49 8.36 7.08
N THR A 106 -0.82 8.29 7.30
CA THR A 106 -1.80 9.23 6.75
C THR A 106 -2.89 9.59 7.77
N LYS A 107 -3.95 10.27 7.31
CA LYS A 107 -5.16 10.52 8.10
C LYS A 107 -6.24 9.45 7.91
N TYR A 108 -5.90 8.35 7.26
CA TYR A 108 -6.80 7.21 7.11
C TYR A 108 -7.09 6.60 8.49
N ASP A 109 -8.33 6.33 8.83
CA ASP A 109 -8.73 5.87 10.16
C ASP A 109 -9.05 4.36 10.24
N GLY A 110 -9.18 3.71 9.07
CA GLY A 110 -9.43 2.27 8.95
C GLY A 110 -8.18 1.38 8.95
N ASP A 111 -8.40 0.08 8.86
CA ASP A 111 -7.37 -0.90 8.53
C ASP A 111 -7.09 -0.92 7.02
N GLY A 112 -5.84 -1.19 6.64
CA GLY A 112 -5.48 -1.44 5.25
C GLY A 112 -5.04 -2.88 5.03
N PHE A 113 -5.39 -3.43 3.89
CA PHE A 113 -5.09 -4.81 3.51
C PHE A 113 -4.32 -4.82 2.20
N GLU A 114 -3.19 -5.49 2.16
CA GLU A 114 -2.27 -5.43 1.04
C GLU A 114 -2.17 -6.75 0.31
N ILE A 115 -2.10 -6.66 -1.01
CA ILE A 115 -1.53 -7.69 -1.88
C ILE A 115 -0.25 -7.16 -2.51
N ALA A 116 0.79 -7.99 -2.56
CA ALA A 116 2.11 -7.61 -3.05
C ALA A 116 2.64 -8.64 -4.04
N MET A 117 3.41 -8.17 -5.01
CA MET A 117 4.21 -9.03 -5.89
C MET A 117 5.54 -8.35 -6.23
N GLY A 118 6.53 -9.15 -6.57
CA GLY A 118 7.82 -8.62 -6.98
C GLY A 118 8.88 -9.69 -7.17
N SER A 119 10.07 -9.24 -7.57
CA SER A 119 11.21 -10.10 -7.79
C SER A 119 12.50 -9.44 -7.30
N THR A 120 13.42 -10.25 -6.79
CA THR A 120 14.78 -9.81 -6.44
C THR A 120 15.71 -9.71 -7.65
N SER A 121 15.27 -10.15 -8.83
CA SER A 121 16.03 -10.05 -10.08
C SER A 121 16.25 -8.59 -10.47
N LYS A 122 17.50 -8.21 -10.72
CA LYS A 122 17.87 -6.83 -11.08
C LYS A 122 17.30 -6.38 -12.43
N ASN A 123 17.01 -7.32 -13.32
CA ASN A 123 16.52 -7.06 -14.68
C ASN A 123 14.98 -7.08 -14.77
N TYR A 124 14.30 -7.52 -13.72
CA TYR A 124 12.85 -7.54 -13.67
C TYR A 124 12.28 -6.12 -13.46
N ARG A 125 11.17 -5.84 -14.11
CA ARG A 125 10.37 -4.62 -13.90
C ARG A 125 8.92 -5.02 -13.76
N ALA A 126 8.33 -4.70 -12.63
CA ALA A 126 6.91 -4.94 -12.40
C ALA A 126 6.07 -4.05 -13.34
N ASN A 127 4.99 -4.61 -13.86
CA ASN A 127 4.01 -3.91 -14.67
C ASN A 127 2.59 -4.33 -14.28
N ALA A 128 1.61 -3.56 -14.72
CA ALA A 128 0.20 -3.72 -14.36
C ALA A 128 -0.35 -5.11 -14.71
N LEU A 129 -0.09 -5.58 -15.93
CA LEU A 129 -0.66 -6.84 -16.42
C LEU A 129 -0.09 -8.05 -15.67
N GLU A 130 1.23 -8.10 -15.51
CA GLU A 130 1.90 -9.19 -14.77
C GLU A 130 1.47 -9.20 -13.30
N ALA A 131 1.30 -8.03 -12.67
CA ALA A 131 0.81 -7.94 -11.31
C ALA A 131 -0.57 -8.58 -11.17
N LEU A 132 -1.54 -8.16 -12.00
CA LEU A 132 -2.88 -8.74 -11.97
C LEU A 132 -2.88 -10.24 -12.28
N LEU A 133 -2.12 -10.70 -13.28
CA LEU A 133 -2.04 -12.12 -13.63
C LEU A 133 -1.45 -12.95 -12.49
N SER A 134 -0.38 -12.46 -11.84
CA SER A 134 0.22 -13.11 -10.67
C SER A 134 -0.80 -13.27 -9.54
N TRP A 135 -1.53 -12.20 -9.21
CA TRP A 135 -2.54 -12.24 -8.13
C TRP A 135 -3.74 -13.10 -8.49
N LYS A 136 -4.20 -13.10 -9.75
CA LYS A 136 -5.28 -14.01 -10.20
C LYS A 136 -4.86 -15.48 -10.11
N GLY A 137 -3.59 -15.80 -10.31
CA GLY A 137 -3.04 -17.14 -10.16
C GLY A 137 -2.88 -17.61 -8.71
N SER A 138 -2.86 -16.69 -7.75
CA SER A 138 -2.76 -16.97 -6.32
C SER A 138 -4.15 -16.93 -5.66
N LYS A 139 -4.59 -18.05 -5.07
CA LYS A 139 -5.91 -18.14 -4.44
C LYS A 139 -6.13 -17.04 -3.40
N SER A 140 -5.17 -16.83 -2.48
CA SER A 140 -5.29 -15.84 -1.41
C SER A 140 -5.37 -14.41 -1.94
N HIS A 141 -4.50 -14.03 -2.87
CA HIS A 141 -4.52 -12.69 -3.46
C HIS A 141 -5.77 -12.45 -4.31
N ASN A 142 -6.19 -13.47 -5.08
CA ASN A 142 -7.41 -13.37 -5.88
C ASN A 142 -8.65 -13.18 -5.01
N GLU A 143 -8.75 -13.89 -3.88
CA GLU A 143 -9.86 -13.76 -2.94
C GLU A 143 -9.98 -12.34 -2.38
N VAL A 144 -8.87 -11.64 -2.11
CA VAL A 144 -8.89 -10.20 -1.73
C VAL A 144 -9.53 -9.37 -2.83
N ILE A 145 -9.06 -9.52 -4.09
CA ILE A 145 -9.53 -8.68 -5.22
C ILE A 145 -11.03 -8.89 -5.47
N ILE A 146 -11.54 -10.12 -5.36
CA ILE A 146 -12.91 -10.47 -5.75
C ILE A 146 -13.83 -10.75 -4.56
N ASN A 147 -13.48 -10.28 -3.38
CA ASN A 147 -14.29 -10.42 -2.15
C ASN A 147 -14.76 -11.88 -1.92
N LYS A 148 -13.81 -12.81 -1.84
CA LYS A 148 -14.09 -14.23 -1.56
C LYS A 148 -13.34 -14.75 -0.34
N GLY A 149 -13.63 -15.97 0.07
CA GLY A 149 -13.02 -16.57 1.25
C GLY A 149 -13.29 -15.76 2.51
N ILE A 150 -12.25 -15.42 3.25
CA ILE A 150 -12.35 -14.58 4.47
C ILE A 150 -12.76 -13.12 4.17
N TRP A 151 -12.68 -12.68 2.91
CA TRP A 151 -13.00 -11.33 2.45
C TRP A 151 -14.43 -11.19 1.89
N LYS A 152 -15.26 -12.22 2.00
CA LYS A 152 -16.61 -12.26 1.40
C LYS A 152 -17.55 -11.17 1.91
N ASP A 153 -17.34 -10.72 3.15
CA ASP A 153 -18.13 -9.68 3.81
C ASP A 153 -17.42 -8.33 3.83
N SER A 154 -16.28 -8.21 3.13
CA SER A 154 -15.55 -6.94 3.01
C SER A 154 -16.24 -6.04 2.00
N ASP A 155 -16.37 -4.75 2.35
CA ASP A 155 -16.91 -3.71 1.47
C ASP A 155 -15.78 -2.78 1.03
N TRP A 156 -14.97 -3.25 0.07
CA TRP A 156 -13.88 -2.44 -0.47
C TRP A 156 -14.44 -1.24 -1.25
N ASN A 157 -14.25 -0.02 -0.73
CA ASN A 157 -14.61 1.22 -1.41
C ASN A 157 -13.41 2.17 -1.59
N ALA A 158 -12.24 1.79 -1.06
CA ALA A 158 -11.00 2.53 -1.14
C ALA A 158 -9.85 1.61 -1.63
N ILE A 159 -9.11 2.06 -2.67
CA ILE A 159 -7.95 1.34 -3.21
C ILE A 159 -6.76 2.27 -3.40
N GLY A 160 -5.55 1.78 -3.07
CA GLY A 160 -4.29 2.47 -3.34
C GLY A 160 -3.36 1.60 -4.17
N ILE A 161 -2.67 2.21 -5.13
CA ILE A 161 -1.80 1.51 -6.08
C ILE A 161 -0.37 2.01 -5.96
N GLY A 162 0.59 1.10 -5.99
CA GLY A 162 2.01 1.44 -6.07
C GLY A 162 2.77 0.46 -6.95
N ILE A 163 3.52 0.99 -7.93
CA ILE A 163 4.46 0.24 -8.77
C ILE A 163 5.78 0.99 -8.79
N TYR A 164 6.86 0.32 -8.41
CA TYR A 164 8.19 0.91 -8.47
C TYR A 164 9.26 -0.16 -8.69
N LYS A 165 10.08 0.04 -9.71
CA LYS A 165 11.12 -0.91 -10.10
C LYS A 165 10.53 -2.32 -10.30
N ASN A 166 10.90 -3.26 -9.45
CA ASN A 166 10.58 -4.68 -9.53
C ASN A 166 9.48 -5.12 -8.53
N TYR A 167 8.71 -4.17 -7.98
CA TYR A 167 7.61 -4.45 -7.06
C TYR A 167 6.32 -3.74 -7.47
N ALA A 168 5.20 -4.39 -7.21
CA ALA A 168 3.85 -3.82 -7.26
C ALA A 168 3.11 -4.19 -5.97
N VAL A 169 2.36 -3.24 -5.41
CA VAL A 169 1.46 -3.48 -4.27
C VAL A 169 0.13 -2.79 -4.52
N VAL A 170 -0.92 -3.37 -3.97
CA VAL A 170 -2.27 -2.78 -3.94
C VAL A 170 -2.79 -2.87 -2.52
N TRP A 171 -3.29 -1.74 -2.03
CA TRP A 171 -3.94 -1.63 -0.72
C TRP A 171 -5.43 -1.50 -0.90
N PHE A 172 -6.20 -2.26 -0.13
CA PHE A 172 -7.66 -2.23 -0.06
C PHE A 172 -8.12 -1.78 1.31
N GLY A 173 -9.26 -1.13 1.37
CA GLY A 173 -9.87 -0.71 2.62
C GLY A 173 -11.24 -0.08 2.45
N THR A 174 -11.74 0.48 3.55
CA THR A 174 -13.01 1.21 3.62
C THR A 174 -12.73 2.63 4.11
N GLU A 175 -13.17 3.66 3.35
CA GLU A 175 -12.94 5.07 3.64
C GLU A 175 -14.26 5.85 3.60
#